data_ae671e46e48721f9abbb5643df58f548
#
_entry.id   ae671e46e48721f9abbb5643df58f548
#
_cell.length_a   1.000
_cell.length_b   1.000
_cell.length_c   1.000
_cell.angle_alpha   90.00
_cell.angle_beta   90.00
_cell.angle_gamma   90.00
#
_symmetry.space_group_name_H-M   'P 1'
#
loop_
_entity.id
_entity.type
_entity.pdbx_description
1 polymer ?
#
loop_
_entity_poly.entity_id
_entity_poly.type
_entity_poly.pdbx_seq_one_letter_code
_entity_poly.pdbx_strand_id
1 'polypeptide(L)'
;MNNIFIHETAIVDQPVTIGTGTKIWHWVHVMSGAQIGEGCVLGQNVYVGGKAILGNNVRVQNNVSIYDRVILADDVFCGPSMVFTNVINPRSSVERKDEYLETHVGKGSSIGANATIICGNEIGEYAFIGAGSVVTKPVPAFALVVGNPAKQIGWMSKAGIRLIFDEEGLAVCGETGERYKIKNQIVTIIS
;
A
#
# COMPACT_ATOMS: atom_id res chain seq x y z
N MET A 1 11.33 -24.08 -11.28
CA MET A 1 11.66 -24.12 -9.84
C MET A 1 11.07 -22.84 -9.22
N ASN A 2 10.25 -22.98 -8.19
CA ASN A 2 9.71 -21.82 -7.46
C ASN A 2 10.87 -21.14 -6.72
N ASN A 3 11.36 -20.02 -7.24
CA ASN A 3 12.49 -19.29 -6.67
C ASN A 3 11.99 -18.31 -5.59
N ILE A 4 11.50 -18.85 -4.47
CA ILE A 4 11.12 -18.07 -3.29
C ILE A 4 12.33 -18.05 -2.36
N PHE A 5 12.73 -16.84 -1.91
CA PHE A 5 13.76 -16.66 -0.89
C PHE A 5 13.12 -16.39 0.46
N ILE A 6 13.43 -17.23 1.45
CA ILE A 6 13.00 -17.04 2.84
C ILE A 6 14.26 -17.06 3.71
N HIS A 7 14.55 -15.94 4.38
CA HIS A 7 15.69 -15.86 5.30
C HIS A 7 15.48 -16.81 6.49
N GLU A 8 16.53 -17.43 6.99
CA GLU A 8 16.50 -18.42 8.08
C GLU A 8 15.87 -17.92 9.39
N THR A 9 15.90 -16.59 9.63
CA THR A 9 15.28 -15.98 10.81
C THR A 9 13.81 -15.63 10.61
N ALA A 10 13.26 -15.80 9.41
CA ALA A 10 11.84 -15.54 9.15
C ALA A 10 10.99 -16.73 9.63
N ILE A 11 9.79 -16.41 10.12
CA ILE A 11 8.79 -17.40 10.53
C ILE A 11 7.64 -17.35 9.52
N VAL A 12 7.31 -18.49 8.94
CA VAL A 12 6.22 -18.61 7.96
C VAL A 12 5.30 -19.75 8.39
N ASP A 13 4.16 -19.40 8.99
CA ASP A 13 3.18 -20.36 9.48
C ASP A 13 2.35 -20.93 8.34
N GLN A 14 2.11 -22.26 8.37
CA GLN A 14 1.39 -22.95 7.31
C GLN A 14 -0.09 -23.18 7.65
N PRO A 15 -1.01 -23.22 6.64
CA PRO A 15 -0.75 -23.02 5.21
C PRO A 15 -0.64 -21.53 4.83
N VAL A 16 0.18 -21.22 3.83
CA VAL A 16 0.35 -19.87 3.25
C VAL A 16 0.55 -19.99 1.74
N THR A 17 0.10 -19.00 0.98
CA THR A 17 0.38 -18.90 -0.45
C THR A 17 1.45 -17.84 -0.68
N ILE A 18 2.56 -18.21 -1.34
CA ILE A 18 3.65 -17.28 -1.70
C ILE A 18 4.01 -17.50 -3.16
N GLY A 19 3.93 -16.44 -3.96
CA GLY A 19 4.23 -16.46 -5.38
C GLY A 19 5.73 -16.52 -5.69
N THR A 20 6.05 -16.98 -6.89
CA THR A 20 7.42 -17.16 -7.39
C THR A 20 8.20 -15.83 -7.38
N GLY A 21 9.49 -15.88 -7.05
CA GLY A 21 10.37 -14.71 -7.03
C GLY A 21 10.23 -13.81 -5.80
N THR A 22 9.30 -14.13 -4.90
CA THR A 22 9.11 -13.38 -3.65
C THR A 22 10.29 -13.60 -2.70
N LYS A 23 10.70 -12.51 -2.02
CA LYS A 23 11.81 -12.48 -1.06
C LYS A 23 11.30 -12.04 0.32
N ILE A 24 11.56 -12.90 1.32
CA ILE A 24 11.18 -12.68 2.72
C ILE A 24 12.47 -12.55 3.52
N TRP A 25 12.69 -11.35 4.09
CA TRP A 25 13.93 -11.02 4.76
C TRP A 25 13.93 -11.36 6.26
N HIS A 26 14.91 -10.84 6.99
CA HIS A 26 15.17 -11.13 8.40
C HIS A 26 13.97 -10.82 9.29
N TRP A 27 13.65 -11.73 10.22
CA TRP A 27 12.64 -11.58 11.27
C TRP A 27 11.25 -11.19 10.75
N VAL A 28 10.94 -11.51 9.52
CA VAL A 28 9.58 -11.42 8.99
C VAL A 28 8.74 -12.53 9.62
N HIS A 29 7.50 -12.20 9.98
CA HIS A 29 6.52 -13.19 10.42
C HIS A 29 5.30 -13.16 9.48
N VAL A 30 5.06 -14.26 8.79
CA VAL A 30 3.88 -14.46 7.94
C VAL A 30 2.96 -15.47 8.61
N MET A 31 1.75 -15.04 8.95
CA MET A 31 0.75 -15.88 9.59
C MET A 31 0.11 -16.84 8.59
N SER A 32 -0.34 -17.99 9.11
CA SER A 32 -1.14 -18.97 8.37
C SER A 32 -2.37 -18.32 7.73
N GLY A 33 -2.63 -18.64 6.47
CA GLY A 33 -3.74 -18.12 5.67
C GLY A 33 -3.40 -16.89 4.83
N ALA A 34 -2.27 -16.23 5.04
CA ALA A 34 -1.82 -15.09 4.22
C ALA A 34 -1.65 -15.48 2.75
N GLN A 35 -1.95 -14.54 1.85
CA GLN A 35 -1.76 -14.69 0.41
C GLN A 35 -0.80 -13.61 -0.10
N ILE A 36 0.31 -14.03 -0.68
CA ILE A 36 1.37 -13.15 -1.19
C ILE A 36 1.63 -13.53 -2.65
N GLY A 37 1.50 -12.55 -3.53
CA GLY A 37 1.73 -12.71 -4.96
C GLY A 37 3.18 -12.92 -5.34
N GLU A 38 3.45 -12.86 -6.64
CA GLU A 38 4.78 -13.08 -7.24
C GLU A 38 5.66 -11.83 -7.11
N GLY A 39 6.98 -12.04 -7.05
CA GLY A 39 7.97 -10.97 -7.12
C GLY A 39 7.95 -9.98 -5.95
N CYS A 40 7.24 -10.27 -4.86
CA CYS A 40 7.16 -9.39 -3.69
C CYS A 40 8.49 -9.33 -2.92
N VAL A 41 8.68 -8.24 -2.18
CA VAL A 41 9.78 -8.12 -1.22
C VAL A 41 9.25 -7.66 0.13
N LEU A 42 9.42 -8.50 1.14
CA LEU A 42 9.10 -8.18 2.52
C LEU A 42 10.41 -7.86 3.26
N GLY A 43 10.58 -6.61 3.64
CA GLY A 43 11.75 -6.12 4.34
C GLY A 43 11.86 -6.66 5.76
N GLN A 44 12.93 -6.30 6.46
CA GLN A 44 13.19 -6.75 7.82
C GLN A 44 12.04 -6.39 8.77
N ASN A 45 11.68 -7.35 9.66
CA ASN A 45 10.70 -7.14 10.72
C ASN A 45 9.30 -6.76 10.19
N VAL A 46 8.91 -7.27 9.03
CA VAL A 46 7.55 -7.16 8.50
C VAL A 46 6.68 -8.24 9.12
N TYR A 47 5.45 -7.87 9.50
CA TYR A 47 4.41 -8.80 9.91
C TYR A 47 3.31 -8.86 8.85
N VAL A 48 2.83 -10.07 8.52
CA VAL A 48 1.72 -10.29 7.59
C VAL A 48 0.66 -11.16 8.26
N GLY A 49 -0.51 -10.58 8.49
CA GLY A 49 -1.67 -11.25 9.11
C GLY A 49 -2.28 -12.33 8.23
N GLY A 50 -2.97 -13.29 8.84
CA GLY A 50 -3.51 -14.47 8.15
C GLY A 50 -4.62 -14.21 7.15
N LYS A 51 -5.25 -13.03 7.18
CA LYS A 51 -6.25 -12.59 6.21
C LYS A 51 -5.77 -11.43 5.35
N ALA A 52 -4.45 -11.16 5.33
CA ALA A 52 -3.85 -10.18 4.45
C ALA A 52 -3.67 -10.75 3.04
N ILE A 53 -3.86 -9.91 2.03
CA ILE A 53 -3.69 -10.26 0.62
C ILE A 53 -2.73 -9.24 0.00
N LEU A 54 -1.64 -9.72 -0.57
CA LEU A 54 -0.67 -8.94 -1.32
C LEU A 54 -0.69 -9.42 -2.78
N GLY A 55 -0.91 -8.50 -3.71
CA GLY A 55 -0.77 -8.73 -5.14
C GLY A 55 0.69 -8.96 -5.56
N ASN A 56 0.96 -8.84 -6.84
CA ASN A 56 2.30 -9.06 -7.39
C ASN A 56 3.19 -7.83 -7.24
N ASN A 57 4.51 -8.03 -7.17
CA ASN A 57 5.53 -6.98 -7.11
C ASN A 57 5.40 -6.00 -5.94
N VAL A 58 4.67 -6.35 -4.89
CA VAL A 58 4.51 -5.50 -3.71
C VAL A 58 5.86 -5.35 -2.99
N ARG A 59 6.19 -4.12 -2.61
CA ARG A 59 7.39 -3.78 -1.84
C ARG A 59 6.99 -3.30 -0.45
N VAL A 60 7.21 -4.11 0.56
CA VAL A 60 6.98 -3.74 1.96
C VAL A 60 8.33 -3.48 2.61
N GLN A 61 8.57 -2.25 3.01
CA GLN A 61 9.82 -1.85 3.66
C GLN A 61 9.84 -2.31 5.13
N ASN A 62 10.98 -2.08 5.79
CA ASN A 62 11.21 -2.56 7.16
C ASN A 62 10.19 -2.04 8.18
N ASN A 63 9.91 -2.83 9.21
CA ASN A 63 9.07 -2.48 10.36
C ASN A 63 7.62 -2.14 9.99
N VAL A 64 7.03 -2.81 9.04
CA VAL A 64 5.62 -2.64 8.63
C VAL A 64 4.81 -3.84 9.05
N SER A 65 3.62 -3.59 9.62
CA SER A 65 2.62 -4.63 9.90
C SER A 65 1.46 -4.53 8.92
N ILE A 66 1.31 -5.58 8.10
CA ILE A 66 0.15 -5.76 7.21
C ILE A 66 -0.85 -6.61 7.98
N TYR A 67 -1.81 -5.98 8.65
CA TYR A 67 -2.80 -6.67 9.47
C TYR A 67 -3.84 -7.42 8.63
N ASP A 68 -4.63 -8.25 9.30
CA ASP A 68 -5.79 -8.90 8.71
C ASP A 68 -6.70 -7.90 8.01
N ARG A 69 -7.23 -8.29 6.84
CA ARG A 69 -8.11 -7.47 5.99
C ARG A 69 -7.46 -6.25 5.34
N VAL A 70 -6.14 -6.18 5.32
CA VAL A 70 -5.41 -5.27 4.43
C VAL A 70 -5.20 -5.98 3.11
N ILE A 71 -5.62 -5.34 2.03
CA ILE A 71 -5.53 -5.84 0.67
C ILE A 71 -4.69 -4.86 -0.15
N LEU A 72 -3.51 -5.29 -0.56
CA LEU A 72 -2.60 -4.53 -1.40
C LEU A 72 -2.68 -5.09 -2.82
N ALA A 73 -3.04 -4.25 -3.79
CA ALA A 73 -3.00 -4.62 -5.20
C ALA A 73 -1.55 -4.74 -5.72
N ASP A 74 -1.39 -5.05 -7.02
CA ASP A 74 -0.07 -5.15 -7.63
C ASP A 74 0.73 -3.83 -7.54
N ASP A 75 2.06 -3.95 -7.51
CA ASP A 75 3.00 -2.83 -7.59
C ASP A 75 2.89 -1.81 -6.44
N VAL A 76 2.22 -2.15 -5.32
CA VAL A 76 2.12 -1.26 -4.15
C VAL A 76 3.46 -1.16 -3.42
N PHE A 77 3.82 0.07 -3.03
CA PHE A 77 4.97 0.37 -2.19
C PHE A 77 4.52 0.82 -0.80
N CYS A 78 4.96 0.10 0.23
CA CYS A 78 4.81 0.47 1.65
C CYS A 78 6.15 0.95 2.20
N GLY A 79 6.27 2.23 2.50
CA GLY A 79 7.47 2.85 3.06
C GLY A 79 7.80 2.35 4.47
N PRO A 80 9.06 2.52 4.93
CA PRO A 80 9.49 1.99 6.22
C PRO A 80 8.68 2.58 7.37
N SER A 81 8.32 1.70 8.31
CA SER A 81 7.58 2.05 9.53
C SER A 81 6.22 2.74 9.28
N MET A 82 5.63 2.59 8.09
CA MET A 82 4.25 3.00 7.89
C MET A 82 3.31 2.07 8.67
N VAL A 83 2.11 2.54 9.00
CA VAL A 83 1.18 1.86 9.89
C VAL A 83 -0.19 1.71 9.20
N PHE A 84 -0.73 0.49 9.20
CA PHE A 84 -2.15 0.24 9.02
C PHE A 84 -2.80 0.07 10.39
N THR A 85 -4.00 0.63 10.61
CA THR A 85 -4.85 0.24 11.74
C THR A 85 -5.85 -0.83 11.29
N ASN A 86 -6.54 -1.49 12.19
CA ASN A 86 -7.54 -2.53 11.86
C ASN A 86 -8.90 -2.31 12.54
N VAL A 87 -8.95 -1.49 13.57
CA VAL A 87 -10.16 -1.13 14.30
C VAL A 87 -10.13 0.36 14.66
N ILE A 88 -11.30 1.02 14.68
CA ILE A 88 -11.41 2.48 14.90
C ILE A 88 -11.25 2.85 16.38
N ASN A 89 -11.79 2.04 17.27
CA ASN A 89 -11.96 2.38 18.70
C ASN A 89 -11.45 1.27 19.62
N PRO A 90 -10.16 0.91 19.60
CA PRO A 90 -9.62 -0.17 20.41
C PRO A 90 -9.77 0.11 21.91
N ARG A 91 -10.07 -0.94 22.68
CA ARG A 91 -10.03 -0.96 24.13
C ARG A 91 -9.55 -2.33 24.58
N SER A 92 -8.58 -2.40 25.48
CA SER A 92 -8.02 -3.67 25.96
C SER A 92 -9.04 -4.55 26.66
N SER A 93 -10.02 -3.95 27.32
CA SER A 93 -11.10 -4.63 28.04
C SER A 93 -12.29 -5.03 27.17
N VAL A 94 -12.30 -4.68 25.87
CA VAL A 94 -13.39 -4.96 24.94
C VAL A 94 -12.84 -5.66 23.71
N GLU A 95 -13.22 -6.91 23.48
CA GLU A 95 -12.84 -7.64 22.29
C GLU A 95 -13.58 -7.09 21.07
N ARG A 96 -12.82 -6.75 19.99
CA ARG A 96 -13.33 -6.14 18.75
C ARG A 96 -12.79 -6.81 17.49
N LYS A 97 -12.40 -8.07 17.58
CA LYS A 97 -11.81 -8.79 16.44
C LYS A 97 -12.77 -8.92 15.25
N ASP A 98 -14.08 -8.95 15.52
CA ASP A 98 -15.11 -9.01 14.49
C ASP A 98 -15.41 -7.65 13.86
N GLU A 99 -14.91 -6.56 14.45
CA GLU A 99 -15.09 -5.19 13.97
C GLU A 99 -13.92 -4.69 13.09
N TYR A 100 -13.00 -5.57 12.69
CA TYR A 100 -11.89 -5.18 11.81
C TYR A 100 -12.42 -4.72 10.45
N LEU A 101 -11.99 -3.53 10.05
CA LEU A 101 -12.38 -2.94 8.76
C LEU A 101 -11.32 -3.24 7.70
N GLU A 102 -11.79 -3.48 6.48
CA GLU A 102 -10.91 -3.68 5.35
C GLU A 102 -10.22 -2.38 4.92
N THR A 103 -8.99 -2.50 4.45
CA THR A 103 -8.25 -1.41 3.81
C THR A 103 -7.78 -1.90 2.45
N HIS A 104 -8.26 -1.25 1.40
CA HIS A 104 -7.88 -1.56 0.03
C HIS A 104 -6.88 -0.53 -0.48
N VAL A 105 -5.73 -1.00 -0.95
CA VAL A 105 -4.69 -0.16 -1.54
C VAL A 105 -4.56 -0.50 -3.02
N GLY A 106 -4.91 0.45 -3.87
CA GLY A 106 -4.94 0.31 -5.32
C GLY A 106 -3.56 0.15 -5.95
N LYS A 107 -3.57 -0.43 -7.15
CA LYS A 107 -2.37 -0.75 -7.93
C LYS A 107 -1.41 0.44 -8.05
N GLY A 108 -0.12 0.18 -7.89
CA GLY A 108 0.94 1.17 -8.09
C GLY A 108 0.97 2.30 -7.07
N SER A 109 0.15 2.24 -6.01
CA SER A 109 0.15 3.27 -4.96
C SER A 109 1.43 3.24 -4.15
N SER A 110 1.84 4.41 -3.67
CA SER A 110 3.00 4.56 -2.77
C SER A 110 2.58 5.16 -1.44
N ILE A 111 2.93 4.49 -0.35
CA ILE A 111 2.69 4.97 1.01
C ILE A 111 4.05 5.35 1.62
N GLY A 112 4.22 6.61 1.96
CA GLY A 112 5.47 7.16 2.49
C GLY A 112 5.83 6.64 3.88
N ALA A 113 7.11 6.78 4.24
CA ALA A 113 7.62 6.37 5.55
C ALA A 113 6.83 6.99 6.71
N ASN A 114 6.59 6.24 7.78
CA ASN A 114 5.85 6.67 8.97
C ASN A 114 4.42 7.21 8.69
N ALA A 115 3.85 6.99 7.51
CA ALA A 115 2.45 7.33 7.26
C ALA A 115 1.53 6.36 8.02
N THR A 116 0.36 6.84 8.41
CA THR A 116 -0.68 6.03 9.07
C THR A 116 -1.93 5.99 8.20
N ILE A 117 -2.40 4.78 7.89
CA ILE A 117 -3.66 4.55 7.17
C ILE A 117 -4.70 4.06 8.17
N ILE A 118 -5.71 4.86 8.44
CA ILE A 118 -6.83 4.45 9.27
C ILE A 118 -7.69 3.44 8.50
N CYS A 119 -8.03 2.33 9.15
CA CYS A 119 -8.80 1.24 8.54
C CYS A 119 -10.16 1.70 8.01
N GLY A 120 -10.70 0.94 7.04
CA GLY A 120 -11.95 1.28 6.36
C GLY A 120 -11.80 2.32 5.27
N ASN A 121 -10.58 2.75 4.94
CA ASN A 121 -10.32 3.68 3.85
C ASN A 121 -9.77 2.95 2.62
N GLU A 122 -10.16 3.44 1.45
CA GLU A 122 -9.63 3.02 0.16
C GLU A 122 -8.56 3.99 -0.32
N ILE A 123 -7.45 3.47 -0.81
CA ILE A 123 -6.39 4.22 -1.48
C ILE A 123 -6.47 3.90 -2.97
N GLY A 124 -6.78 4.89 -3.78
CA GLY A 124 -6.94 4.72 -5.23
C GLY A 124 -5.63 4.38 -5.94
N GLU A 125 -5.72 3.84 -7.15
CA GLU A 125 -4.57 3.45 -7.96
C GLU A 125 -3.59 4.62 -8.16
N TYR A 126 -2.29 4.33 -8.08
CA TYR A 126 -1.21 5.30 -8.25
C TYR A 126 -1.29 6.52 -7.31
N ALA A 127 -2.10 6.46 -6.26
CA ALA A 127 -2.09 7.49 -5.23
C ALA A 127 -0.74 7.53 -4.51
N PHE A 128 -0.36 8.72 -4.07
CA PHE A 128 0.91 8.94 -3.36
C PHE A 128 0.63 9.57 -2.00
N ILE A 129 0.91 8.82 -0.95
CA ILE A 129 0.78 9.26 0.44
C ILE A 129 2.14 9.75 0.90
N GLY A 130 2.26 11.04 1.21
CA GLY A 130 3.52 11.60 1.70
C GLY A 130 3.94 11.03 3.05
N ALA A 131 5.24 11.03 3.32
CA ALA A 131 5.78 10.55 4.59
C ALA A 131 5.17 11.27 5.80
N GLY A 132 4.92 10.53 6.89
CA GLY A 132 4.34 11.06 8.14
C GLY A 132 2.87 11.48 8.04
N SER A 133 2.20 11.20 6.92
CA SER A 133 0.78 11.58 6.74
C SER A 133 -0.16 10.65 7.50
N VAL A 134 -1.33 11.17 7.93
CA VAL A 134 -2.40 10.38 8.55
C VAL A 134 -3.63 10.40 7.66
N VAL A 135 -3.88 9.30 6.96
CA VAL A 135 -5.03 9.14 6.06
C VAL A 135 -6.26 8.74 6.87
N THR A 136 -7.26 9.61 6.88
CA THR A 136 -8.51 9.44 7.64
C THR A 136 -9.75 9.35 6.75
N LYS A 137 -9.57 9.42 5.42
CA LYS A 137 -10.63 9.37 4.41
C LYS A 137 -10.10 8.67 3.15
N PRO A 138 -10.97 8.15 2.27
CA PRO A 138 -10.55 7.60 0.99
C PRO A 138 -9.71 8.58 0.18
N VAL A 139 -8.72 8.05 -0.53
CA VAL A 139 -7.78 8.83 -1.36
C VAL A 139 -8.07 8.51 -2.84
N PRO A 140 -8.35 9.52 -3.68
CA PRO A 140 -8.59 9.30 -5.10
C PRO A 140 -7.37 8.70 -5.85
N ALA A 141 -7.63 8.02 -6.95
CA ALA A 141 -6.56 7.56 -7.84
C ALA A 141 -5.68 8.74 -8.31
N PHE A 142 -4.38 8.53 -8.38
CA PHE A 142 -3.36 9.53 -8.76
C PHE A 142 -3.24 10.73 -7.80
N ALA A 143 -3.98 10.77 -6.69
CA ALA A 143 -3.90 11.90 -5.76
C ALA A 143 -2.58 11.89 -4.97
N LEU A 144 -1.98 13.08 -4.82
CA LEU A 144 -0.90 13.33 -3.86
C LEU A 144 -1.51 13.91 -2.58
N VAL A 145 -1.37 13.19 -1.48
CA VAL A 145 -1.88 13.63 -0.17
C VAL A 145 -0.77 13.71 0.86
N VAL A 146 -0.82 14.73 1.72
CA VAL A 146 0.15 14.95 2.80
C VAL A 146 -0.49 15.53 4.06
N GLY A 147 0.15 15.34 5.19
CA GLY A 147 -0.18 15.99 6.47
C GLY A 147 -1.04 15.15 7.42
N ASN A 148 -1.40 15.72 8.56
CA ASN A 148 -2.22 15.11 9.61
C ASN A 148 -3.34 16.09 10.02
N PRO A 149 -4.63 15.82 9.68
CA PRO A 149 -5.05 14.76 8.75
C PRO A 149 -4.56 15.02 7.32
N ALA A 150 -4.37 13.95 6.53
CA ALA A 150 -3.90 14.06 5.16
C ALA A 150 -4.88 14.84 4.29
N LYS A 151 -4.32 15.77 3.49
CA LYS A 151 -5.07 16.58 2.51
C LYS A 151 -4.43 16.43 1.14
N GLN A 152 -5.26 16.43 0.11
CA GLN A 152 -4.77 16.40 -1.26
C GLN A 152 -4.14 17.76 -1.62
N ILE A 153 -2.93 17.69 -2.19
CA ILE A 153 -2.15 18.85 -2.61
C ILE A 153 -1.75 18.80 -4.08
N GLY A 154 -2.19 17.79 -4.81
CA GLY A 154 -1.86 17.62 -6.22
C GLY A 154 -2.15 16.21 -6.73
N TRP A 155 -1.49 15.91 -7.84
CA TRP A 155 -1.64 14.65 -8.57
C TRP A 155 -0.28 14.10 -8.98
N MET A 156 -0.19 12.78 -9.10
CA MET A 156 1.04 12.06 -9.48
C MET A 156 0.80 11.25 -10.75
N SER A 157 1.83 11.07 -11.55
CA SER A 157 1.83 10.12 -12.65
C SER A 157 2.06 8.69 -12.16
N LYS A 158 1.91 7.70 -13.02
CA LYS A 158 2.31 6.30 -12.70
C LYS A 158 3.79 6.18 -12.32
N ALA A 159 4.64 7.03 -12.87
CA ALA A 159 6.07 7.06 -12.55
C ALA A 159 6.39 7.78 -11.24
N GLY A 160 5.37 8.27 -10.49
CA GLY A 160 5.59 9.00 -9.24
C GLY A 160 6.09 10.44 -9.45
N ILE A 161 5.85 11.03 -10.61
CA ILE A 161 6.18 12.43 -10.93
C ILE A 161 4.94 13.30 -10.73
N ARG A 162 5.10 14.47 -10.11
CA ARG A 162 4.00 15.41 -9.90
C ARG A 162 3.45 15.90 -11.24
N LEU A 163 2.14 15.79 -11.44
CA LEU A 163 1.44 16.29 -12.60
C LEU A 163 1.03 17.76 -12.39
N ILE A 164 1.32 18.58 -13.40
CA ILE A 164 0.90 19.97 -13.48
C ILE A 164 -0.04 20.06 -14.68
N PHE A 165 -1.32 20.32 -14.41
CA PHE A 165 -2.34 20.43 -15.43
C PHE A 165 -2.43 21.87 -15.97
N ASP A 166 -2.58 22.00 -17.28
CA ASP A 166 -2.85 23.26 -17.95
C ASP A 166 -4.33 23.68 -17.84
N GLU A 167 -4.71 24.78 -18.48
CA GLU A 167 -6.07 25.31 -18.47
C GLU A 167 -7.11 24.38 -19.12
N GLU A 168 -6.65 23.49 -20.02
CA GLU A 168 -7.49 22.46 -20.67
C GLU A 168 -7.59 21.17 -19.85
N GLY A 169 -6.90 21.11 -18.71
CA GLY A 169 -6.82 19.96 -17.84
C GLY A 169 -5.91 18.85 -18.39
N LEU A 170 -4.88 19.19 -19.16
CA LEU A 170 -3.91 18.26 -19.70
C LEU A 170 -2.58 18.35 -18.95
N ALA A 171 -1.93 17.21 -18.74
CA ALA A 171 -0.60 17.13 -18.18
C ALA A 171 0.21 16.04 -18.88
N VAL A 172 1.53 16.20 -18.90
CA VAL A 172 2.48 15.21 -19.43
C VAL A 172 3.45 14.83 -18.34
N CYS A 173 3.68 13.54 -18.15
CA CYS A 173 4.72 13.06 -17.25
C CYS A 173 6.10 13.39 -17.84
N GLY A 174 6.91 14.17 -17.11
CA GLY A 174 8.22 14.59 -17.56
C GLY A 174 9.24 13.45 -17.71
N GLU A 175 8.99 12.29 -17.08
CA GLU A 175 9.86 11.13 -17.16
C GLU A 175 9.47 10.14 -18.27
N THR A 176 8.17 9.86 -18.41
CA THR A 176 7.69 8.81 -19.35
C THR A 176 7.06 9.37 -20.62
N GLY A 177 6.72 10.65 -20.65
CA GLY A 177 5.95 11.25 -21.74
C GLY A 177 4.47 10.85 -21.75
N GLU A 178 4.01 10.02 -20.80
CA GLU A 178 2.62 9.60 -20.70
C GLU A 178 1.71 10.80 -20.43
N ARG A 179 0.58 10.87 -21.11
CA ARG A 179 -0.34 12.00 -21.07
C ARG A 179 -1.52 11.72 -20.16
N TYR A 180 -1.96 12.74 -19.44
CA TYR A 180 -3.04 12.67 -18.45
C TYR A 180 -4.06 13.77 -18.71
N LYS A 181 -5.31 13.49 -18.38
CA LYS A 181 -6.40 14.47 -18.39
C LYS A 181 -7.12 14.46 -17.04
N ILE A 182 -7.36 15.66 -16.50
CA ILE A 182 -8.20 15.84 -15.33
C ILE A 182 -9.57 16.39 -15.74
N LYS A 183 -10.64 15.78 -15.26
CA LYS A 183 -12.00 16.26 -15.39
C LYS A 183 -12.78 15.94 -14.13
N ASN A 184 -13.47 16.91 -13.52
CA ASN A 184 -14.24 16.72 -12.28
C ASN A 184 -13.43 16.04 -11.15
N GLN A 185 -12.19 16.45 -10.95
CA GLN A 185 -11.26 15.85 -9.97
C GLN A 185 -10.97 14.35 -10.21
N ILE A 186 -11.15 13.88 -11.41
CA ILE A 186 -10.77 12.50 -11.83
C ILE A 186 -9.65 12.63 -12.86
N VAL A 187 -8.53 11.98 -12.57
CA VAL A 187 -7.39 11.89 -13.49
C VAL A 187 -7.50 10.61 -14.30
N THR A 188 -7.31 10.71 -15.60
CA THR A 188 -7.29 9.59 -16.54
C THR A 188 -6.06 9.67 -17.43
N ILE A 189 -5.55 8.52 -17.85
CA ILE A 189 -4.49 8.45 -18.84
C ILE A 189 -5.13 8.58 -20.21
N ILE A 190 -4.51 9.37 -21.06
CA ILE A 190 -4.89 9.54 -22.46
C ILE A 190 -3.74 9.11 -23.36
N SER A 191 -4.08 8.39 -24.41
CA SER A 191 -3.12 7.89 -25.43
C SER A 191 -2.61 9.01 -26.32
#